data_9de930a84b8473414eab490607d362bb
#
_entry.id   9de930a84b8473414eab490607d362bb
#
_cell.length_a   1.000
_cell.length_b   1.000
_cell.length_c   1.000
_cell.angle_alpha   90.00
_cell.angle_beta   90.00
_cell.angle_gamma   90.00
#
_symmetry.space_group_name_H-M   'P 1'
#
loop_
_entity.id
_entity.type
_entity.pdbx_description
1 polymer ?
#
loop_
_entity_poly.entity_id
_entity_poly.type
_entity_poly.pdbx_seq_one_letter_code
_entity_poly.pdbx_strand_id
1 'polypeptide(L)'
;PPCQAYSLIGRSRSNMVNDPRNHLYKYYAEFLKRYKPKYFVFENVLGLLTAKDPNGEFYFEKMKSLFIEIGYSIEYKTVSASEYGVLQNRKRIILVGKRGHRSKKSFYPEIEKWTPEATVWDLLKVLPKLNAGGGKSSPLEPTSEPSQWLKNAHISTNLPLTWHEARPHTEQDLEIYKHTVNLWDTEKRRLHYDDLPEYLKSHKGRNSFVDRFKVVAGDLTACHTVVAHISK
;
A
#
# COMPACT_ATOMS: atom_id res chain seq x y z
N PRO A 1 10.93 7.61 -3.82
CA PRO A 1 10.36 8.47 -4.86
C PRO A 1 8.90 8.13 -5.12
N PRO A 2 8.10 9.05 -5.69
CA PRO A 2 6.68 8.84 -5.93
C PRO A 2 6.40 7.59 -6.77
N CYS A 3 5.37 6.83 -6.38
CA CYS A 3 4.99 5.59 -7.04
C CYS A 3 3.85 5.75 -8.06
N GLN A 4 3.25 6.96 -8.15
CA GLN A 4 2.04 7.19 -8.95
C GLN A 4 2.24 6.83 -10.42
N ALA A 5 3.39 7.16 -10.99
CA ALA A 5 3.73 6.87 -12.36
C ALA A 5 3.89 5.37 -12.66
N TYR A 6 4.18 4.56 -11.65
CA TYR A 6 4.42 3.12 -11.80
C TYR A 6 3.29 2.25 -11.29
N SER A 7 2.31 2.81 -10.58
CA SER A 7 1.19 2.05 -10.04
C SER A 7 0.25 1.57 -11.15
N LEU A 8 -0.39 0.40 -10.97
CA LEU A 8 -1.37 -0.13 -11.93
C LEU A 8 -2.53 0.85 -12.17
N ILE A 9 -3.03 1.48 -11.10
CA ILE A 9 -4.10 2.48 -11.20
C ILE A 9 -3.62 3.75 -11.92
N GLY A 10 -2.38 4.15 -11.70
CA GLY A 10 -1.79 5.26 -12.40
C GLY A 10 -1.70 5.00 -13.90
N ARG A 11 -1.22 3.83 -14.31
CA ARG A 11 -1.06 3.45 -15.71
C ARG A 11 -2.37 3.42 -16.51
N SER A 12 -3.50 3.13 -15.87
CA SER A 12 -4.81 3.07 -16.52
C SER A 12 -5.40 4.45 -16.82
N ARG A 13 -4.86 5.53 -16.23
CA ARG A 13 -5.43 6.88 -16.27
C ARG A 13 -4.86 7.80 -17.35
N SER A 14 -4.26 7.32 -18.41
CA SER A 14 -3.67 8.11 -19.51
C SER A 14 -2.16 8.34 -19.43
N ASN A 15 -1.56 8.41 -20.59
CA ASN A 15 -0.25 9.02 -20.94
C ASN A 15 0.89 8.93 -19.90
N MET A 16 0.89 7.86 -19.09
CA MET A 16 1.87 7.62 -18.02
C MET A 16 3.29 7.48 -18.57
N VAL A 17 3.42 7.20 -19.86
CA VAL A 17 4.71 7.09 -20.55
C VAL A 17 5.44 8.44 -20.54
N ASN A 18 4.68 9.54 -20.66
CA ASN A 18 5.22 10.91 -20.67
C ASN A 18 5.09 11.64 -19.32
N ASP A 19 4.75 10.92 -18.24
CA ASP A 19 4.62 11.54 -16.92
C ASP A 19 6.00 12.00 -16.41
N PRO A 20 6.20 13.29 -16.11
CA PRO A 20 7.49 13.81 -15.62
C PRO A 20 7.94 13.15 -14.33
N ARG A 21 7.01 12.60 -13.53
CA ARG A 21 7.31 11.87 -12.30
C ARG A 21 8.09 10.57 -12.54
N ASN A 22 8.09 10.04 -13.77
CA ASN A 22 8.92 8.92 -14.17
C ASN A 22 10.43 9.20 -14.05
N HIS A 23 10.82 10.48 -14.05
CA HIS A 23 12.20 10.91 -13.99
C HIS A 23 12.67 11.35 -12.60
N LEU A 24 11.80 11.33 -11.59
CA LEU A 24 12.16 11.78 -10.23
C LEU A 24 13.28 10.96 -9.57
N TYR A 25 13.53 9.74 -10.04
CA TYR A 25 14.68 8.95 -9.59
C TYR A 25 16.03 9.59 -9.93
N LYS A 26 16.09 10.46 -10.94
CA LYS A 26 17.32 11.20 -11.30
C LYS A 26 17.70 12.20 -10.19
N TYR A 27 16.72 12.88 -9.60
CA TYR A 27 16.97 13.76 -8.45
C TYR A 27 17.43 12.97 -7.22
N TYR A 28 16.91 11.75 -7.04
CA TYR A 28 17.39 10.86 -5.99
C TYR A 28 18.86 10.46 -6.24
N ALA A 29 19.24 10.18 -7.49
CA ALA A 29 20.62 9.90 -7.86
C ALA A 29 21.55 11.11 -7.63
N GLU A 30 21.11 12.32 -7.94
CA GLU A 30 21.87 13.54 -7.63
C GLU A 30 22.09 13.72 -6.13
N PHE A 31 21.08 13.42 -5.30
CA PHE A 31 21.22 13.40 -3.86
C PHE A 31 22.30 12.39 -3.42
N LEU A 32 22.25 11.17 -3.93
CA LEU A 32 23.23 10.13 -3.63
C LEU A 32 24.64 10.52 -4.07
N LYS A 33 24.78 11.15 -5.23
CA LYS A 33 26.06 11.64 -5.77
C LYS A 33 26.65 12.76 -4.89
N ARG A 34 25.79 13.65 -4.38
CA ARG A 34 26.19 14.78 -3.53
C ARG A 34 26.61 14.33 -2.13
N TYR A 35 25.77 13.57 -1.45
CA TYR A 35 25.95 13.20 -0.03
C TYR A 35 26.69 11.90 0.19
N LYS A 36 26.80 11.07 -0.83
CA LYS A 36 27.58 9.83 -0.85
C LYS A 36 27.35 8.93 0.38
N PRO A 37 26.08 8.66 0.79
CA PRO A 37 25.83 7.80 1.94
C PRO A 37 26.46 6.42 1.72
N LYS A 38 26.87 5.76 2.82
CA LYS A 38 27.43 4.39 2.77
C LYS A 38 26.41 3.38 2.27
N TYR A 39 25.14 3.57 2.68
CA TYR A 39 23.98 2.79 2.25
C TYR A 39 22.83 3.71 1.90
N PHE A 40 21.96 3.22 1.01
CA PHE A 40 20.63 3.80 0.80
C PHE A 40 19.59 2.71 0.62
N VAL A 41 18.34 3.03 0.92
CA VAL A 41 17.17 2.18 0.68
C VAL A 41 16.23 2.91 -0.26
N PHE A 42 15.75 2.19 -1.26
CA PHE A 42 14.78 2.70 -2.23
C PHE A 42 13.57 1.77 -2.26
N GLU A 43 12.40 2.27 -1.88
CA GLU A 43 11.14 1.52 -1.87
C GLU A 43 10.25 1.98 -3.01
N ASN A 44 9.57 1.03 -3.67
CA ASN A 44 8.53 1.36 -4.65
C ASN A 44 7.52 0.22 -4.82
N VAL A 45 6.49 0.47 -5.65
CA VAL A 45 5.48 -0.53 -6.03
C VAL A 45 6.03 -1.53 -7.05
N LEU A 46 5.47 -2.75 -7.07
CA LEU A 46 5.91 -3.79 -8.03
C LEU A 46 5.76 -3.35 -9.49
N GLY A 47 4.83 -2.46 -9.77
CA GLY A 47 4.64 -1.91 -11.11
C GLY A 47 5.89 -1.29 -11.71
N LEU A 48 6.84 -0.84 -10.91
CA LEU A 48 8.13 -0.32 -11.39
C LEU A 48 8.92 -1.36 -12.19
N LEU A 49 8.83 -2.65 -11.84
CA LEU A 49 9.56 -3.73 -12.54
C LEU A 49 9.11 -3.89 -14.00
N THR A 50 7.89 -3.49 -14.32
CA THR A 50 7.29 -3.65 -15.65
C THR A 50 7.02 -2.33 -16.35
N ALA A 51 7.35 -1.20 -15.72
CA ALA A 51 7.18 0.11 -16.31
C ALA A 51 8.24 0.36 -17.39
N LYS A 52 7.79 0.74 -18.58
CA LYS A 52 8.65 1.07 -19.72
C LYS A 52 8.52 2.54 -20.10
N ASP A 53 9.59 3.07 -20.63
CA ASP A 53 9.62 4.40 -21.22
C ASP A 53 9.07 4.39 -22.67
N PRO A 54 9.00 5.55 -23.37
CA PRO A 54 8.57 5.62 -24.76
C PRO A 54 9.37 4.76 -25.73
N ASN A 55 10.63 4.46 -25.41
CA ASN A 55 11.53 3.64 -26.24
C ASN A 55 11.41 2.14 -25.94
N GLY A 56 10.54 1.76 -24.99
CA GLY A 56 10.35 0.36 -24.57
C GLY A 56 11.34 -0.14 -23.52
N GLU A 57 12.23 0.71 -22.99
CA GLU A 57 13.22 0.33 -21.99
C GLU A 57 12.62 0.38 -20.57
N PHE A 58 12.99 -0.57 -19.74
CA PHE A 58 12.49 -0.63 -18.37
C PHE A 58 13.08 0.48 -17.48
N TYR A 59 12.22 1.26 -16.84
CA TYR A 59 12.65 2.29 -15.88
C TYR A 59 13.48 1.72 -14.75
N PHE A 60 13.15 0.52 -14.27
CA PHE A 60 13.90 -0.13 -13.19
C PHE A 60 15.36 -0.42 -13.58
N GLU A 61 15.59 -0.88 -14.81
CA GLU A 61 16.94 -1.13 -15.31
C GLU A 61 17.72 0.18 -15.45
N LYS A 62 17.10 1.23 -15.98
CA LYS A 62 17.71 2.57 -16.04
C LYS A 62 18.12 3.11 -14.68
N MET A 63 17.25 2.91 -13.66
CA MET A 63 17.56 3.32 -12.28
C MET A 63 18.76 2.56 -11.72
N LYS A 64 18.78 1.23 -11.88
CA LYS A 64 19.91 0.41 -11.42
C LYS A 64 21.22 0.84 -12.08
N SER A 65 21.20 1.00 -13.40
CA SER A 65 22.39 1.43 -14.15
C SER A 65 22.91 2.78 -13.65
N LEU A 66 22.03 3.74 -13.44
CA LEU A 66 22.39 5.06 -12.91
C LEU A 66 23.00 4.96 -11.50
N PHE A 67 22.43 4.14 -10.61
CA PHE A 67 22.96 3.98 -9.26
C PHE A 67 24.32 3.26 -9.25
N ILE A 68 24.53 2.34 -10.17
CA ILE A 68 25.83 1.66 -10.36
C ILE A 68 26.86 2.65 -10.89
N GLU A 69 26.52 3.46 -11.88
CA GLU A 69 27.39 4.49 -12.46
C GLU A 69 27.92 5.48 -11.41
N ILE A 70 27.08 5.86 -10.46
CA ILE A 70 27.47 6.76 -9.36
C ILE A 70 28.17 6.06 -8.19
N GLY A 71 28.55 4.78 -8.36
CA GLY A 71 29.44 4.04 -7.46
C GLY A 71 28.76 3.17 -6.41
N TYR A 72 27.51 2.75 -6.62
CA TYR A 72 26.80 1.83 -5.72
C TYR A 72 26.66 0.44 -6.34
N SER A 73 26.86 -0.58 -5.52
CA SER A 73 26.35 -1.94 -5.79
C SER A 73 24.91 -2.01 -5.35
N ILE A 74 24.08 -2.77 -6.10
CA ILE A 74 22.63 -2.80 -5.92
C ILE A 74 22.15 -4.22 -5.71
N GLU A 75 21.40 -4.44 -4.65
CA GLU A 75 20.62 -5.65 -4.43
C GLU A 75 19.15 -5.28 -4.16
N TYR A 76 18.21 -6.14 -4.55
CA TYR A 76 16.80 -5.89 -4.30
C TYR A 76 16.02 -7.17 -4.09
N LYS A 77 14.93 -7.06 -3.34
CA LYS A 77 13.95 -8.13 -3.13
C LYS A 77 12.53 -7.57 -3.24
N THR A 78 11.62 -8.42 -3.65
CA THR A 78 10.18 -8.18 -3.48
C THR A 78 9.80 -8.71 -2.12
N VAL A 79 9.17 -7.87 -1.30
CA VAL A 79 8.73 -8.21 0.05
C VAL A 79 7.23 -7.98 0.18
N SER A 80 6.55 -8.85 0.92
CA SER A 80 5.15 -8.67 1.33
C SER A 80 5.13 -8.35 2.82
N ALA A 81 4.49 -7.27 3.22
CA ALA A 81 4.41 -6.87 4.63
C ALA A 81 3.79 -7.97 5.52
N SER A 82 2.86 -8.77 4.97
CA SER A 82 2.24 -9.89 5.69
C SER A 82 3.22 -11.02 6.07
N GLU A 83 4.38 -11.11 5.39
CA GLU A 83 5.43 -12.08 5.74
C GLU A 83 6.34 -11.58 6.88
N TYR A 84 6.10 -10.37 7.37
CA TYR A 84 6.90 -9.70 8.41
C TYR A 84 6.02 -9.15 9.53
N GLY A 85 4.96 -9.87 9.87
CA GLY A 85 4.12 -9.56 11.01
C GLY A 85 3.08 -8.46 10.82
N VAL A 86 2.92 -7.90 9.63
CA VAL A 86 1.94 -6.85 9.37
C VAL A 86 0.65 -7.46 8.84
N LEU A 87 -0.50 -7.11 9.43
CA LEU A 87 -1.82 -7.63 9.04
C LEU A 87 -2.32 -7.00 7.71
N GLN A 88 -1.43 -6.83 6.74
CA GLN A 88 -1.75 -6.28 5.43
C GLN A 88 -0.91 -6.91 4.31
N ASN A 89 -1.58 -7.35 3.26
CA ASN A 89 -0.96 -7.84 2.02
C ASN A 89 -0.44 -6.66 1.18
N ARG A 90 0.72 -6.11 1.58
CA ARG A 90 1.35 -4.99 0.91
C ARG A 90 2.68 -5.41 0.30
N LYS A 91 2.66 -5.66 -1.00
CA LYS A 91 3.87 -6.05 -1.75
C LYS A 91 4.64 -4.82 -2.23
N ARG A 92 5.95 -4.81 -2.01
CA ARG A 92 6.86 -3.74 -2.40
C ARG A 92 8.18 -4.31 -2.92
N ILE A 93 8.80 -3.55 -3.82
CA ILE A 93 10.21 -3.73 -4.13
C ILE A 93 11.02 -2.88 -3.16
N ILE A 94 11.98 -3.51 -2.50
CA ILE A 94 12.95 -2.85 -1.64
C ILE A 94 14.33 -3.07 -2.26
N LEU A 95 14.96 -1.98 -2.66
CA LEU A 95 16.30 -1.97 -3.22
C LEU A 95 17.24 -1.35 -2.19
N VAL A 96 18.36 -2.02 -1.95
CA VAL A 96 19.44 -1.54 -1.09
C VAL A 96 20.65 -1.26 -1.97
N GLY A 97 21.22 -0.08 -1.81
CA GLY A 97 22.49 0.28 -2.44
C GLY A 97 23.60 0.42 -1.39
N LYS A 98 24.77 -0.12 -1.70
CA LYS A 98 25.98 -0.02 -0.87
C LYS A 98 27.12 0.58 -1.68
N ARG A 99 27.67 1.70 -1.22
CA ARG A 99 28.74 2.39 -1.91
C ARG A 99 30.05 1.63 -1.80
N GLY A 100 30.75 1.49 -2.95
CA GLY A 100 32.10 0.92 -3.00
C GLY A 100 32.17 -0.57 -2.64
N HIS A 101 31.05 -1.31 -2.67
CA HIS A 101 31.06 -2.75 -2.38
C HIS A 101 31.66 -3.53 -3.55
N ARG A 102 32.73 -4.28 -3.28
CA ARG A 102 33.47 -5.09 -4.27
C ARG A 102 33.39 -6.59 -3.99
N SER A 103 32.79 -7.00 -2.87
CA SER A 103 32.66 -8.41 -2.49
C SER A 103 31.52 -9.09 -3.26
N LYS A 104 31.65 -10.40 -3.49
CA LYS A 104 30.58 -11.25 -4.00
C LYS A 104 29.54 -11.62 -2.92
N LYS A 105 29.85 -11.36 -1.63
CA LYS A 105 28.91 -11.59 -0.54
C LYS A 105 27.73 -10.61 -0.63
N SER A 106 26.51 -11.12 -0.46
CA SER A 106 25.31 -10.28 -0.35
C SER A 106 25.45 -9.29 0.82
N PHE A 107 24.98 -8.08 0.59
CA PHE A 107 24.84 -7.04 1.63
C PHE A 107 23.38 -6.69 1.87
N TYR A 108 22.46 -7.39 1.22
CA TYR A 108 21.04 -7.22 1.49
C TYR A 108 20.71 -7.74 2.89
N PRO A 109 20.01 -6.96 3.72
CA PRO A 109 19.69 -7.40 5.09
C PRO A 109 18.86 -8.69 5.06
N GLU A 110 19.25 -9.65 5.91
CA GLU A 110 18.42 -10.80 6.19
C GLU A 110 17.41 -10.40 7.28
N ILE A 111 16.14 -10.43 6.93
CA ILE A 111 15.03 -10.16 7.84
C ILE A 111 14.27 -11.47 7.99
N GLU A 112 14.12 -11.93 9.21
CA GLU A 112 13.37 -13.14 9.51
C GLU A 112 11.89 -12.94 9.19
N LYS A 113 11.34 -13.88 8.43
CA LYS A 113 9.90 -13.91 8.14
C LYS A 113 9.14 -14.54 9.29
N TRP A 114 8.04 -13.92 9.66
CA TRP A 114 7.14 -14.49 10.66
C TRP A 114 5.69 -14.06 10.38
N THR A 115 4.76 -14.95 10.69
CA THR A 115 3.32 -14.68 10.57
C THR A 115 2.75 -14.55 11.99
N PRO A 116 2.08 -13.47 12.33
CA PRO A 116 1.51 -13.29 13.66
C PRO A 116 0.31 -14.21 13.88
N GLU A 117 0.15 -14.72 15.07
CA GLU A 117 -1.08 -15.35 15.54
C GLU A 117 -2.12 -14.28 15.90
N ALA A 118 -2.55 -13.54 14.89
CA ALA A 118 -3.48 -12.42 15.03
C ALA A 118 -4.30 -12.27 13.74
N THR A 119 -5.45 -11.63 13.87
CA THR A 119 -6.31 -11.26 12.75
C THR A 119 -6.46 -9.73 12.68
N VAL A 120 -7.05 -9.26 11.60
CA VAL A 120 -7.36 -7.83 11.41
C VAL A 120 -8.25 -7.32 12.54
N TRP A 121 -9.08 -8.19 13.15
CA TRP A 121 -9.92 -7.83 14.30
C TRP A 121 -9.09 -7.40 15.52
N ASP A 122 -7.91 -7.97 15.72
CA ASP A 122 -7.02 -7.56 16.82
C ASP A 122 -6.59 -6.10 16.74
N LEU A 123 -6.56 -5.54 15.54
CA LEU A 123 -6.34 -4.12 15.30
C LEU A 123 -7.65 -3.32 15.38
N LEU A 124 -8.74 -3.81 14.76
CA LEU A 124 -9.96 -3.03 14.61
C LEU A 124 -10.76 -2.91 15.92
N LYS A 125 -10.69 -3.90 16.81
CA LYS A 125 -11.48 -3.92 18.06
C LYS A 125 -11.16 -2.78 19.03
N VAL A 126 -9.95 -2.20 18.93
CA VAL A 126 -9.56 -1.06 19.78
C VAL A 126 -10.06 0.28 19.26
N LEU A 127 -10.56 0.31 18.03
CA LEU A 127 -11.06 1.52 17.40
C LEU A 127 -12.56 1.70 17.66
N PRO A 128 -13.02 2.85 18.13
CA PRO A 128 -14.45 3.12 18.26
C PRO A 128 -15.17 3.08 16.91
N LYS A 129 -16.39 2.55 16.91
CA LYS A 129 -17.23 2.56 15.71
C LYS A 129 -17.66 3.98 15.39
N LEU A 130 -17.59 4.35 14.12
CA LEU A 130 -18.01 5.65 13.64
C LEU A 130 -19.13 5.51 12.59
N ASN A 131 -20.10 6.42 12.67
CA ASN A 131 -21.04 6.63 11.58
C ASN A 131 -20.35 7.41 10.43
N ALA A 132 -20.91 7.38 9.24
CA ALA A 132 -20.43 8.19 8.12
C ALA A 132 -20.37 9.67 8.50
N GLY A 133 -19.22 10.31 8.29
CA GLY A 133 -18.95 11.69 8.68
C GLY A 133 -18.66 11.91 10.17
N GLY A 134 -18.61 10.84 10.98
CA GLY A 134 -18.29 10.90 12.40
C GLY A 134 -16.80 11.02 12.71
N GLY A 135 -16.48 11.20 14.00
CA GLY A 135 -15.10 11.26 14.49
C GLY A 135 -14.45 12.64 14.41
N LYS A 136 -15.15 13.67 13.99
CA LYS A 136 -14.60 15.04 13.89
C LYS A 136 -14.24 15.67 15.23
N SER A 137 -14.74 15.12 16.32
CA SER A 137 -14.41 15.54 17.69
C SER A 137 -13.21 14.77 18.25
N SER A 138 -12.22 14.48 17.44
CA SER A 138 -10.94 13.91 17.87
C SER A 138 -10.26 14.78 18.96
N PRO A 139 -9.56 14.20 19.93
CA PRO A 139 -9.21 12.78 20.04
C PRO A 139 -10.34 11.91 20.62
N LEU A 140 -10.32 10.62 20.27
CA LEU A 140 -11.24 9.61 20.76
C LEU A 140 -10.51 8.59 21.64
N GLU A 141 -11.19 8.03 22.62
CA GLU A 141 -10.62 7.00 23.45
C GLU A 141 -10.70 5.61 22.78
N PRO A 142 -9.67 4.76 22.91
CA PRO A 142 -9.76 3.36 22.51
C PRO A 142 -10.89 2.63 23.23
N THR A 143 -11.56 1.70 22.55
CA THR A 143 -12.73 0.99 23.07
C THR A 143 -12.39 -0.27 23.88
N SER A 144 -11.17 -0.75 23.79
CA SER A 144 -10.74 -1.98 24.49
C SER A 144 -9.23 -2.00 24.72
N GLU A 145 -8.82 -2.91 25.62
CA GLU A 145 -7.40 -3.19 25.80
C GLU A 145 -6.74 -3.73 24.53
N PRO A 146 -5.45 -3.41 24.33
CA PRO A 146 -4.71 -3.90 23.18
C PRO A 146 -4.55 -5.42 23.23
N SER A 147 -4.65 -6.06 22.08
CA SER A 147 -4.31 -7.47 21.92
C SER A 147 -2.81 -7.71 22.19
N GLN A 148 -2.43 -8.96 22.46
CA GLN A 148 -1.02 -9.30 22.65
C GLN A 148 -0.18 -8.95 21.43
N TRP A 149 -0.75 -9.07 20.22
CA TRP A 149 -0.07 -8.66 19.00
C TRP A 149 0.22 -7.15 18.97
N LEU A 150 -0.74 -6.30 19.35
CA LEU A 150 -0.51 -4.84 19.45
C LEU A 150 0.56 -4.50 20.48
N LYS A 151 0.55 -5.18 21.65
CA LYS A 151 1.58 -5.01 22.68
C LYS A 151 2.97 -5.38 22.16
N ASN A 152 3.08 -6.51 21.47
CA ASN A 152 4.34 -6.97 20.86
C ASN A 152 4.83 -6.06 19.74
N ALA A 153 3.91 -5.42 19.02
CA ALA A 153 4.22 -4.42 17.98
C ALA A 153 4.53 -3.03 18.59
N HIS A 154 4.59 -2.90 19.94
CA HIS A 154 4.79 -1.64 20.65
C HIS A 154 3.75 -0.55 20.29
N ILE A 155 2.55 -0.95 19.91
CA ILE A 155 1.45 -0.02 19.64
C ILE A 155 0.71 0.21 20.95
N SER A 156 0.85 1.42 21.50
CA SER A 156 0.18 1.83 22.73
C SER A 156 -1.29 2.18 22.46
N THR A 157 -2.17 1.73 23.36
CA THR A 157 -3.57 2.20 23.41
C THR A 157 -3.81 3.16 24.59
N ASN A 158 -2.74 3.59 25.26
CA ASN A 158 -2.81 4.57 26.35
C ASN A 158 -2.86 6.02 25.84
N LEU A 159 -2.74 6.21 24.54
CA LEU A 159 -2.83 7.50 23.89
C LEU A 159 -4.19 7.63 23.19
N PRO A 160 -4.81 8.80 23.25
CA PRO A 160 -6.05 9.03 22.53
C PRO A 160 -5.85 8.89 21.01
N LEU A 161 -6.85 8.37 20.35
CA LEU A 161 -6.87 8.19 18.89
C LEU A 161 -7.06 9.55 18.22
N THR A 162 -6.09 9.95 17.39
CA THR A 162 -6.16 11.14 16.57
C THR A 162 -6.43 10.77 15.10
N TRP A 163 -7.12 11.64 14.37
CA TRP A 163 -7.46 11.42 12.94
C TRP A 163 -8.32 10.18 12.68
N HIS A 164 -9.01 9.67 13.70
CA HIS A 164 -9.98 8.60 13.53
C HIS A 164 -11.33 9.20 13.12
N GLU A 165 -11.44 9.50 11.84
CA GLU A 165 -12.57 10.19 11.23
C GLU A 165 -13.15 9.37 10.08
N ALA A 166 -14.47 9.22 10.07
CA ALA A 166 -15.18 8.61 8.95
C ALA A 166 -15.54 9.68 7.92
N ARG A 167 -15.32 9.36 6.66
CA ARG A 167 -15.79 10.25 5.57
C ARG A 167 -17.31 10.29 5.52
N PRO A 168 -17.89 11.42 5.14
CA PRO A 168 -19.30 11.45 4.77
C PRO A 168 -19.50 10.64 3.48
N HIS A 169 -20.53 9.81 3.47
CA HIS A 169 -20.94 9.02 2.31
C HIS A 169 -22.39 9.33 1.98
N THR A 170 -22.74 9.20 0.70
CA THR A 170 -24.13 9.29 0.28
C THR A 170 -24.91 8.04 0.70
N GLU A 171 -26.23 8.10 0.74
CA GLU A 171 -27.07 6.93 1.03
C GLU A 171 -26.80 5.80 0.02
N GLN A 172 -26.62 6.16 -1.25
CA GLN A 172 -26.22 5.21 -2.31
C GLN A 172 -24.89 4.51 -2.01
N ASP A 173 -23.87 5.24 -1.56
CA ASP A 173 -22.58 4.65 -1.18
C ASP A 173 -22.76 3.66 -0.01
N LEU A 174 -23.55 4.06 1.00
CA LEU A 174 -23.81 3.22 2.17
C LEU A 174 -24.56 1.93 1.80
N GLU A 175 -25.49 2.02 0.85
CA GLU A 175 -26.20 0.85 0.34
C GLU A 175 -25.27 -0.09 -0.43
N ILE A 176 -24.39 0.43 -1.28
CA ILE A 176 -23.35 -0.35 -1.96
C ILE A 176 -22.45 -1.05 -0.93
N TYR A 177 -22.04 -0.36 0.14
CA TYR A 177 -21.22 -0.97 1.19
C TYR A 177 -21.96 -2.07 1.95
N LYS A 178 -23.26 -1.92 2.21
CA LYS A 178 -24.08 -3.00 2.77
C LYS A 178 -24.10 -4.23 1.89
N HIS A 179 -24.32 -4.07 0.58
CA HIS A 179 -24.23 -5.19 -0.38
C HIS A 179 -22.86 -5.84 -0.36
N THR A 180 -21.80 -5.05 -0.29
CA THR A 180 -20.41 -5.55 -0.27
C THR A 180 -20.13 -6.37 0.99
N VAL A 181 -20.57 -5.89 2.16
CA VAL A 181 -20.37 -6.59 3.43
C VAL A 181 -21.23 -7.85 3.49
N ASN A 182 -22.51 -7.77 3.13
CA ASN A 182 -23.40 -8.93 3.12
C ASN A 182 -22.85 -10.05 2.24
N LEU A 183 -22.35 -9.74 1.04
CA LEU A 183 -21.77 -10.73 0.14
C LEU A 183 -20.51 -11.37 0.72
N TRP A 184 -19.67 -10.57 1.37
CA TRP A 184 -18.50 -11.08 2.08
C TRP A 184 -18.89 -12.01 3.23
N ASP A 185 -19.89 -11.64 4.02
CA ASP A 185 -20.31 -12.42 5.19
C ASP A 185 -20.95 -13.75 4.78
N THR A 186 -21.72 -13.79 3.69
CA THR A 186 -22.44 -14.97 3.23
C THR A 186 -21.60 -15.87 2.33
N GLU A 187 -20.79 -15.29 1.42
CA GLU A 187 -20.11 -16.03 0.36
C GLU A 187 -18.58 -15.95 0.43
N LYS A 188 -18.03 -15.13 1.33
CA LYS A 188 -16.58 -14.84 1.47
C LYS A 188 -15.90 -14.41 0.16
N ARG A 189 -16.65 -13.83 -0.75
CA ARG A 189 -16.15 -13.26 -2.01
C ARG A 189 -16.32 -11.75 -2.07
N ARG A 190 -15.54 -11.12 -2.92
CA ARG A 190 -15.66 -9.69 -3.20
C ARG A 190 -16.85 -9.40 -4.10
N LEU A 191 -17.47 -8.25 -3.88
CA LEU A 191 -18.47 -7.70 -4.79
C LEU A 191 -17.81 -7.26 -6.10
N HIS A 192 -18.31 -7.74 -7.22
CA HIS A 192 -18.04 -7.18 -8.54
C HIS A 192 -19.07 -6.09 -8.83
N TYR A 193 -18.71 -5.11 -9.66
CA TYR A 193 -19.64 -4.03 -10.00
C TYR A 193 -20.94 -4.54 -10.63
N ASP A 194 -20.86 -5.62 -11.40
CA ASP A 194 -22.01 -6.24 -12.05
C ASP A 194 -22.92 -7.00 -11.08
N ASP A 195 -22.47 -7.34 -9.88
CA ASP A 195 -23.32 -7.92 -8.82
C ASP A 195 -24.32 -6.91 -8.22
N LEU A 196 -24.07 -5.61 -8.41
CA LEU A 196 -24.96 -4.57 -7.90
C LEU A 196 -26.29 -4.54 -8.63
N PRO A 197 -27.39 -4.20 -7.95
CA PRO A 197 -28.64 -3.82 -8.60
C PRO A 197 -28.43 -2.66 -9.57
N GLU A 198 -29.21 -2.62 -10.66
CA GLU A 198 -29.03 -1.61 -11.72
C GLU A 198 -29.15 -0.16 -11.20
N TYR A 199 -30.04 0.11 -10.23
CA TYR A 199 -30.21 1.46 -9.67
C TYR A 199 -28.98 1.95 -8.88
N LEU A 200 -28.07 1.06 -8.46
CA LEU A 200 -26.82 1.41 -7.80
C LEU A 200 -25.64 1.55 -8.79
N LYS A 201 -25.81 1.14 -10.05
CA LYS A 201 -24.79 1.19 -11.08
C LYS A 201 -24.69 2.56 -11.74
N SER A 202 -24.24 3.56 -11.02
CA SER A 202 -24.14 4.95 -11.50
C SER A 202 -22.88 5.27 -12.30
N HIS A 203 -21.89 4.35 -12.35
CA HIS A 203 -20.59 4.64 -12.94
C HIS A 203 -20.49 4.31 -14.43
N LYS A 204 -20.08 5.29 -15.26
CA LYS A 204 -19.95 5.13 -16.72
C LYS A 204 -18.85 4.13 -17.13
N GLY A 205 -17.80 3.97 -16.34
CA GLY A 205 -16.66 3.10 -16.64
C GLY A 205 -16.75 1.75 -15.91
N ARG A 206 -17.71 0.89 -16.27
CA ARG A 206 -17.95 -0.41 -15.60
C ARG A 206 -16.68 -1.24 -15.46
N ASN A 207 -15.90 -1.40 -16.51
CA ASN A 207 -14.67 -2.20 -16.52
C ASN A 207 -13.57 -1.67 -15.56
N SER A 208 -13.56 -0.39 -15.23
CA SER A 208 -12.58 0.19 -14.31
C SER A 208 -12.96 0.04 -12.84
N PHE A 209 -14.15 -0.46 -12.53
CA PHE A 209 -14.70 -0.61 -11.18
C PHE A 209 -14.75 -2.05 -10.67
N VAL A 210 -14.43 -3.02 -11.52
CA VAL A 210 -14.59 -4.47 -11.25
C VAL A 210 -13.98 -4.92 -9.90
N ASP A 211 -12.89 -4.30 -9.44
CA ASP A 211 -12.16 -4.74 -8.25
C ASP A 211 -12.02 -3.63 -7.18
N ARG A 212 -12.99 -2.73 -7.06
CA ARG A 212 -12.89 -1.60 -6.11
C ARG A 212 -13.50 -1.85 -4.76
N PHE A 213 -14.46 -2.73 -4.66
CA PHE A 213 -15.16 -3.04 -3.42
C PHE A 213 -14.39 -4.08 -2.62
N LYS A 214 -13.58 -3.64 -1.68
CA LYS A 214 -12.72 -4.49 -0.85
C LYS A 214 -13.11 -4.36 0.61
N VAL A 215 -13.53 -5.46 1.19
CA VAL A 215 -13.84 -5.52 2.62
C VAL A 215 -12.55 -5.69 3.42
N VAL A 216 -12.39 -4.91 4.47
CA VAL A 216 -11.39 -5.12 5.52
C VAL A 216 -12.07 -5.92 6.62
N ALA A 217 -12.20 -7.23 6.42
CA ALA A 217 -12.87 -8.11 7.35
C ALA A 217 -11.97 -8.46 8.54
N GLY A 218 -12.59 -8.54 9.73
CA GLY A 218 -11.86 -8.79 10.97
C GLY A 218 -11.28 -10.20 11.07
N ASP A 219 -11.86 -11.19 10.41
CA ASP A 219 -11.42 -12.58 10.39
C ASP A 219 -10.21 -12.86 9.48
N LEU A 220 -9.77 -11.86 8.71
CA LEU A 220 -8.60 -12.01 7.86
C LEU A 220 -7.30 -11.98 8.66
N THR A 221 -6.36 -12.86 8.31
CA THR A 221 -4.98 -12.81 8.82
C THR A 221 -4.16 -11.68 8.23
N ALA A 222 -4.55 -11.19 7.04
CA ALA A 222 -4.00 -10.00 6.42
C ALA A 222 -5.01 -9.38 5.45
N CYS A 223 -5.34 -8.10 5.64
CA CYS A 223 -6.22 -7.39 4.71
C CYS A 223 -5.49 -7.06 3.40
N HIS A 224 -6.25 -6.65 2.39
CA HIS A 224 -5.67 -6.09 1.17
C HIS A 224 -4.95 -4.77 1.47
N THR A 225 -4.08 -4.33 0.56
CA THR A 225 -3.43 -3.01 0.68
C THR A 225 -4.48 -1.91 0.76
N VAL A 226 -4.54 -1.23 1.90
CA VAL A 226 -5.34 -0.01 2.07
C VAL A 226 -4.65 1.10 1.29
N VAL A 227 -5.38 1.71 0.39
CA VAL A 227 -4.87 2.81 -0.44
C VAL A 227 -5.56 4.10 -0.04
N ALA A 228 -4.81 5.18 -0.04
CA ALA A 228 -5.36 6.53 0.12
C ALA A 228 -6.14 6.87 -1.15
N HIS A 229 -7.26 6.20 -1.38
CA HIS A 229 -8.07 6.44 -2.55
C HIS A 229 -9.13 7.44 -2.22
N ILE A 230 -9.00 8.54 -2.88
CA ILE A 230 -9.96 9.63 -2.85
C ILE A 230 -10.63 9.61 -4.23
N SER A 231 -11.44 8.64 -4.51
CA SER A 231 -12.33 8.82 -5.63
C SER A 231 -13.69 9.22 -5.14
N LYS A 232 -14.23 10.13 -5.85
CA LYS A 232 -15.66 10.24 -6.02
C LYS A 232 -16.08 9.27 -7.11
#